data_62b0852daa2cc6bf62a7dde3cfeb05fb
#
_entry.id   62b0852daa2cc6bf62a7dde3cfeb05fb
#
_cell.length_a   1.000
_cell.length_b   1.000
_cell.length_c   1.000
_cell.angle_alpha   90.00
_cell.angle_beta   90.00
_cell.angle_gamma   90.00
#
_symmetry.space_group_name_H-M   'P 1'
#
loop_
_entity.id
_entity.type
_entity.pdbx_description
1 polymer ?
#
loop_
_entity_poly.entity_id
_entity_poly.type
_entity_poly.pdbx_seq_one_letter_code
_entity_poly.pdbx_strand_id
1 'polypeptide(L)' 'GDAPVHYRLNEETLQAQSNLGSTELKWTVFRELIEYHDCFLLAFVQGNHLTLPREGVPAEALDFIRHKFQELKLPIKRA' A
#
# COMPACT_ATOMS: atom_id res chain seq x y z
N GLY A 1 3.82 14.98 18.15
CA GLY A 1 2.96 14.46 17.10
C GLY A 1 3.73 13.63 16.11
N ASP A 2 3.03 12.77 15.46
CA ASP A 2 3.63 11.91 14.48
C ASP A 2 3.92 12.68 13.20
N ALA A 3 5.09 12.43 12.63
CA ALA A 3 5.42 13.00 11.36
C ALA A 3 4.53 12.39 10.28
N PRO A 4 4.02 13.20 9.35
CA PRO A 4 3.19 12.66 8.28
C PRO A 4 4.02 11.76 7.36
N VAL A 5 3.38 10.72 6.84
CA VAL A 5 3.94 9.86 5.82
C VAL A 5 3.29 10.23 4.50
N HIS A 6 4.11 10.51 3.50
CA HIS A 6 3.64 10.81 2.16
C HIS A 6 3.83 9.59 1.28
N TYR A 7 2.79 9.21 0.58
CA TYR A 7 2.83 8.09 -0.35
C TYR A 7 2.81 8.59 -1.78
N ARG A 8 3.61 7.95 -2.62
CA ARG A 8 3.61 8.23 -4.05
C ARG A 8 3.45 6.91 -4.79
N LEU A 9 2.45 6.83 -5.64
CA LEU A 9 2.11 5.62 -6.36
C LEU A 9 2.37 5.84 -7.85
N ASN A 10 3.03 4.88 -8.48
CA ASN A 10 3.17 4.89 -9.93
C ASN A 10 3.06 3.46 -10.44
N GLU A 11 3.23 3.29 -11.75
CA GLU A 11 3.01 1.99 -12.39
C GLU A 11 3.91 0.88 -11.85
N GLU A 12 5.10 1.21 -11.38
CA GLU A 12 6.08 0.21 -10.97
C GLU A 12 6.30 0.14 -9.46
N THR A 13 6.07 1.24 -8.74
CA THR A 13 6.45 1.31 -7.34
C THR A 13 5.43 2.04 -6.47
N LEU A 14 5.47 1.69 -5.19
CA LEU A 14 4.87 2.43 -4.10
C LEU A 14 6.02 3.05 -3.30
N GLN A 15 5.99 4.36 -3.13
CA GLN A 15 6.99 5.07 -2.33
C GLN A 15 6.34 5.61 -1.06
N ALA A 16 7.05 5.50 0.05
CA ALA A 16 6.63 6.08 1.32
C ALA A 16 7.76 6.95 1.83
N GLN A 17 7.44 8.18 2.21
CA GLN A 17 8.42 9.15 2.65
C GLN A 17 7.96 9.80 3.95
N SER A 18 8.89 9.89 4.91
CA SER A 18 8.66 10.60 6.16
C SER A 18 9.95 11.34 6.52
N ASN A 19 9.94 12.06 7.66
CA ASN A 19 11.14 12.73 8.14
C ASN A 19 12.22 11.74 8.62
N LEU A 20 11.86 10.45 8.77
CA LEU A 20 12.80 9.41 9.19
C LEU A 20 13.48 8.72 8.00
N GLY A 21 13.00 8.99 6.79
CA GLY A 21 13.56 8.40 5.59
C GLY A 21 12.52 8.08 4.55
N SER A 22 12.94 7.37 3.53
CA SER A 22 12.06 6.99 2.41
C SER A 22 12.26 5.52 2.05
N THR A 23 11.19 4.93 1.54
CA THR A 23 11.18 3.55 1.09
C THR A 23 10.52 3.49 -0.28
N GLU A 24 11.09 2.71 -1.18
CA GLU A 24 10.52 2.47 -2.49
C GLU A 24 10.36 0.98 -2.68
N LEU A 25 9.15 0.55 -3.00
CA LEU A 25 8.79 -0.86 -3.12
C LEU A 25 8.16 -1.11 -4.49
N LYS A 26 8.68 -2.11 -5.20
CA LYS A 26 8.02 -2.56 -6.43
C LYS A 26 6.74 -3.29 -6.06
N TRP A 27 5.69 -3.16 -6.87
CA TRP A 27 4.42 -3.85 -6.62
C TRP A 27 4.59 -5.37 -6.55
N THR A 28 5.58 -5.89 -7.24
CA THR A 28 5.86 -7.34 -7.27
C THR A 28 6.36 -7.91 -5.95
N VAL A 29 6.69 -7.07 -4.95
CA VAL A 29 7.08 -7.58 -3.63
C VAL A 29 5.88 -8.02 -2.80
N PHE A 30 4.66 -7.68 -3.22
CA PHE A 30 3.45 -8.01 -2.47
C PHE A 30 2.83 -9.30 -2.96
N ARG A 31 2.15 -10.01 -2.06
CA ARG A 31 1.43 -11.24 -2.39
C ARG A 31 -0.09 -11.13 -2.22
N GLU A 32 -0.56 -10.20 -1.40
CA GLU A 32 -2.01 -9.99 -1.22
C GLU A 32 -2.30 -8.65 -0.56
N LEU A 33 -3.51 -8.18 -0.76
CA LEU A 33 -4.05 -6.99 -0.12
C LEU A 33 -5.20 -7.41 0.79
N ILE A 34 -5.21 -6.93 2.03
CA ILE A 34 -6.33 -7.12 2.94
C ILE A 34 -6.87 -5.74 3.29
N GLU A 35 -8.17 -5.53 3.02
CA GLU A 35 -8.82 -4.25 3.27
C GLU A 35 -9.56 -4.30 4.60
N TYR A 36 -9.13 -3.46 5.52
CA TYR A 36 -9.87 -3.15 6.74
C TYR A 36 -10.55 -1.80 6.58
N HIS A 37 -11.50 -1.49 7.45
CA HIS A 37 -12.21 -0.21 7.31
C HIS A 37 -11.29 1.00 7.56
N ASP A 38 -10.23 0.83 8.33
CA ASP A 38 -9.33 1.93 8.70
C ASP A 38 -7.96 1.84 8.04
N CYS A 39 -7.62 0.72 7.42
CA CYS A 39 -6.31 0.57 6.77
C CYS A 39 -6.31 -0.50 5.70
N PHE A 40 -5.32 -0.41 4.83
CA PHE A 40 -4.95 -1.47 3.91
C PHE A 40 -3.72 -2.17 4.44
N LEU A 41 -3.74 -3.49 4.44
CA LEU A 41 -2.58 -4.29 4.79
C LEU A 41 -2.05 -4.93 3.51
N LEU A 42 -0.83 -4.57 3.15
CA LEU A 42 -0.18 -5.08 1.94
C LEU A 42 0.88 -6.09 2.37
N ALA A 43 0.58 -7.37 2.18
CA ALA A 43 1.44 -8.45 2.65
C ALA A 43 2.58 -8.71 1.66
N PHE A 44 3.80 -8.87 2.17
CA PHE A 44 4.96 -9.15 1.34
C PHE A 44 5.08 -10.64 1.03
N VAL A 45 5.63 -10.95 -0.12
CA VAL A 45 5.96 -12.33 -0.50
C VAL A 45 6.86 -12.97 0.54
N GLN A 46 7.81 -12.22 1.09
CA GLN A 46 8.78 -12.72 2.05
C GLN A 46 8.22 -12.84 3.48
N GLY A 47 6.95 -12.52 3.68
CA GLY A 47 6.38 -12.43 5.00
C GLY A 47 6.43 -11.01 5.53
N ASN A 48 5.71 -10.72 6.62
CA ASN A 48 5.53 -9.37 7.10
C ASN A 48 4.60 -8.57 6.17
N HIS A 49 4.34 -7.31 6.50
CA HIS A 49 3.38 -6.50 5.75
C HIS A 49 3.66 -5.01 5.92
N LEU A 50 3.09 -4.23 5.02
CA LEU A 50 3.02 -2.79 5.14
C LEU A 50 1.58 -2.42 5.49
N THR A 51 1.39 -1.62 6.53
CA THR A 51 0.07 -1.09 6.89
C THR A 51 -0.05 0.33 6.41
N LEU A 52 -1.06 0.60 5.59
CA LEU A 52 -1.32 1.92 5.04
C LEU A 52 -2.64 2.42 5.62
N PRO A 53 -2.60 3.44 6.49
CA PRO A 53 -3.84 4.02 7.00
C PRO A 53 -4.66 4.63 5.88
N ARG A 54 -5.98 4.44 5.94
CA ARG A 54 -6.87 5.00 4.91
C ARG A 54 -7.17 6.47 5.16
N GLU A 55 -7.10 6.90 6.41
CA GLU A 55 -7.37 8.27 6.76
C GLU A 55 -6.37 9.20 6.07
N GLY A 56 -6.86 10.23 5.42
CA GLY A 56 -6.02 11.18 4.72
C GLY A 56 -5.53 10.72 3.35
N VAL A 57 -5.85 9.48 2.96
CA VAL A 57 -5.47 8.97 1.63
C VAL A 57 -6.66 9.14 0.69
N PRO A 58 -6.46 9.82 -0.46
CA PRO A 58 -7.57 10.00 -1.41
C PRO A 58 -8.13 8.68 -1.91
N ALA A 59 -9.44 8.65 -2.16
CA ALA A 59 -10.10 7.45 -2.67
C ALA A 59 -9.48 6.93 -3.96
N GLU A 60 -9.06 7.84 -4.82
CA GLU A 60 -8.41 7.46 -6.10
C GLU A 60 -7.08 6.76 -5.88
N ALA A 61 -6.35 7.10 -4.81
CA ALA A 61 -5.10 6.41 -4.48
C ALA A 61 -5.38 5.01 -3.97
N LEU A 62 -6.43 4.84 -3.14
CA LEU A 62 -6.83 3.51 -2.69
C LEU A 62 -7.28 2.64 -3.87
N ASP A 63 -8.02 3.22 -4.80
CA ASP A 63 -8.45 2.52 -6.01
C ASP A 63 -7.26 2.13 -6.89
N PHE A 64 -6.26 2.98 -6.97
CA PHE A 64 -5.03 2.68 -7.72
C PHE A 64 -4.35 1.43 -7.14
N ILE A 65 -4.27 1.35 -5.81
CA ILE A 65 -3.68 0.19 -5.14
C ILE A 65 -4.48 -1.08 -5.48
N ARG A 66 -5.80 -1.04 -5.37
CA ARG A 66 -6.67 -2.17 -5.72
C ARG A 66 -6.43 -2.60 -7.17
N HIS A 67 -6.35 -1.62 -8.06
CA HIS A 67 -6.15 -1.89 -9.48
C HIS A 67 -4.82 -2.59 -9.73
N LYS A 68 -3.77 -2.19 -9.03
CA LYS A 68 -2.46 -2.84 -9.15
C LYS A 68 -2.51 -4.30 -8.73
N PHE A 69 -3.18 -4.61 -7.63
CA PHE A 69 -3.33 -5.99 -7.20
C PHE A 69 -4.16 -6.80 -8.19
N GLN A 70 -5.22 -6.22 -8.75
CA GLN A 70 -6.01 -6.87 -9.80
C GLN A 70 -5.18 -7.13 -11.04
N GLU A 71 -4.42 -6.14 -11.48
CA GLU A 71 -3.56 -6.24 -12.66
C GLU A 71 -2.53 -7.35 -12.51
N LEU A 72 -1.95 -7.50 -11.33
CA LEU A 72 -0.98 -8.55 -11.02
C LEU A 72 -1.64 -9.88 -10.64
N LYS A 73 -2.97 -9.94 -10.67
CA LYS A 73 -3.75 -11.14 -10.33
C LYS A 73 -3.48 -11.63 -8.91
N LEU A 74 -3.29 -10.70 -8.00
CA LEU A 74 -3.07 -11.00 -6.58
C LEU A 74 -4.38 -10.90 -5.82
N PRO A 75 -4.58 -11.73 -4.79
CA PRO A 75 -5.83 -11.72 -4.04
C PRO A 75 -6.05 -10.42 -3.29
N ILE A 76 -7.30 -10.00 -3.25
CA ILE A 76 -7.77 -8.88 -2.44
C ILE A 76 -8.82 -9.44 -1.51
N LYS A 77 -8.57 -9.33 -0.21
CA LYS A 77 -9.47 -9.82 0.83
C LYS A 77 -10.05 -8.65 1.60
N ARG A 78 -11.24 -8.82 2.12
CA ARG A 78 -11.87 -7.84 3.00
C ARG A 78 -12.09 -8.46 4.37
N ALA A 79 -11.64 -7.75 5.37
CA ALA A 79 -11.82 -8.20 6.75
C ALA A 79 -13.12 -7.64 7.36
#